data_1404aa066088d7e6c83aa311cba43890
#
_entry.id   1404aa066088d7e6c83aa311cba43890
#
_cell.length_a   1.000
_cell.length_b   1.000
_cell.length_c   1.000
_cell.angle_alpha   90.00
_cell.angle_beta   90.00
_cell.angle_gamma   90.00
#
_symmetry.space_group_name_H-M   'P 1'
#
loop_
_entity.id
_entity.type
_entity.pdbx_description
1 polymer ?
#
loop_
_entity_poly.entity_id
_entity_poly.type
_entity_poly.pdbx_seq_one_letter_code
_entity_poly.pdbx_strand_id
1 'polypeptide(L)'
;MKNSIDILAFGAHPDDVELGCGGTIVKHISVGQSASIIDLTAGELGTRGSSEIRAKESNLAAEILSLESRFNLGMRDGWIENNQESQLAVIKYIRYLKPKIILCNAPNDRHPDHIAASRLVVEACFKSGLNKIVTEWKGQKQESHRPENLYHYIQFYDIPADFTVDISDHFETKLKAIRAHSSQFFDASSTEPDTLISSQGFYESITARASESVSYTHLTLPTN
;
A
#
# COMPACT_ATOMS: atom_id res chain seq x y z
N MET A 1 14.66 18.50 -10.34
CA MET A 1 13.65 17.43 -10.41
C MET A 1 12.53 17.78 -9.44
N LYS A 2 11.28 17.62 -9.84
CA LYS A 2 10.13 17.86 -8.95
C LYS A 2 10.19 16.82 -7.83
N ASN A 3 10.63 17.20 -6.63
CA ASN A 3 10.69 16.31 -5.46
C ASN A 3 9.33 16.19 -4.75
N SER A 4 8.23 16.29 -5.47
CA SER A 4 6.88 16.26 -4.92
C SER A 4 6.03 15.31 -5.73
N ILE A 5 5.42 14.34 -5.06
CA ILE A 5 4.47 13.40 -5.64
C ILE A 5 3.06 13.67 -5.15
N ASP A 6 2.06 13.20 -5.87
CA ASP A 6 0.67 13.40 -5.45
C ASP A 6 0.27 12.36 -4.41
N ILE A 7 0.61 11.08 -4.60
CA ILE A 7 0.21 9.98 -3.71
C ILE A 7 1.44 9.19 -3.25
N LEU A 8 1.54 8.95 -1.94
CA LEU A 8 2.47 8.00 -1.35
C LEU A 8 1.66 6.93 -0.61
N ALA A 9 1.75 5.69 -1.07
CA ALA A 9 1.09 4.57 -0.41
C ALA A 9 2.10 3.78 0.44
N PHE A 10 1.68 3.37 1.63
CA PHE A 10 2.43 2.51 2.53
C PHE A 10 1.76 1.14 2.64
N GLY A 11 2.52 0.07 2.50
CA GLY A 11 2.13 -1.28 2.83
C GLY A 11 2.99 -1.83 3.97
N ALA A 12 2.42 -2.63 4.85
CA ALA A 12 3.20 -3.38 5.84
C ALA A 12 4.12 -4.36 5.12
N HIS A 13 3.59 -5.03 4.08
CA HIS A 13 4.29 -6.02 3.27
C HIS A 13 4.21 -5.67 1.78
N PRO A 14 5.15 -6.20 0.96
CA PRO A 14 5.03 -6.14 -0.49
C PRO A 14 3.81 -6.95 -0.95
N ASP A 15 2.85 -6.32 -1.56
CA ASP A 15 1.54 -6.76 -2.08
C ASP A 15 0.31 -6.07 -1.45
N ASP A 16 0.42 -5.53 -0.24
CA ASP A 16 -0.68 -4.87 0.48
C ASP A 16 -1.33 -3.75 -0.32
N VAL A 17 -0.51 -2.90 -0.90
CA VAL A 17 -0.97 -1.72 -1.65
C VAL A 17 -1.68 -2.13 -2.93
N GLU A 18 -1.17 -3.14 -3.63
CA GLU A 18 -1.81 -3.69 -4.83
C GLU A 18 -3.19 -4.24 -4.49
N LEU A 19 -3.29 -5.01 -3.40
CA LEU A 19 -4.55 -5.56 -2.91
C LEU A 19 -5.52 -4.48 -2.46
N GLY A 20 -5.06 -3.55 -1.63
CA GLY A 20 -5.91 -2.55 -0.99
C GLY A 20 -6.32 -1.42 -1.93
N CYS A 21 -5.36 -0.76 -2.58
CA CYS A 21 -5.59 0.47 -3.33
C CYS A 21 -4.87 0.57 -4.69
N GLY A 22 -4.33 -0.52 -5.24
CA GLY A 22 -3.61 -0.51 -6.52
C GLY A 22 -4.44 0.08 -7.68
N GLY A 23 -5.72 -0.24 -7.75
CA GLY A 23 -6.61 0.33 -8.77
C GLY A 23 -6.80 1.85 -8.63
N THR A 24 -6.90 2.35 -7.40
CA THR A 24 -6.95 3.79 -7.12
C THR A 24 -5.67 4.48 -7.58
N ILE A 25 -4.50 3.90 -7.31
CA ILE A 25 -3.21 4.42 -7.77
C ILE A 25 -3.17 4.52 -9.30
N VAL A 26 -3.50 3.44 -10.01
CA VAL A 26 -3.51 3.43 -11.48
C VAL A 26 -4.45 4.49 -12.04
N LYS A 27 -5.65 4.62 -11.47
CA LYS A 27 -6.60 5.66 -11.88
C LYS A 27 -6.02 7.06 -11.75
N HIS A 28 -5.38 7.36 -10.62
CA HIS A 28 -4.76 8.67 -10.41
C HIS A 28 -3.59 8.93 -11.37
N ILE A 29 -2.76 7.92 -11.64
CA ILE A 29 -1.67 8.02 -12.62
C ILE A 29 -2.23 8.26 -14.03
N SER A 30 -3.32 7.62 -14.41
CA SER A 30 -3.94 7.78 -15.74
C SER A 30 -4.44 9.20 -16.03
N VAL A 31 -4.71 9.98 -14.97
CA VAL A 31 -5.09 11.39 -15.10
C VAL A 31 -3.93 12.36 -14.86
N GLY A 32 -2.69 11.85 -14.91
CA GLY A 32 -1.46 12.65 -14.88
C GLY A 32 -0.92 12.95 -13.48
N GLN A 33 -1.43 12.30 -12.44
CA GLN A 33 -0.86 12.38 -11.10
C GLN A 33 0.28 11.39 -10.93
N SER A 34 1.16 11.63 -9.95
CA SER A 34 2.31 10.79 -9.64
C SER A 34 2.09 10.00 -8.35
N ALA A 35 2.55 8.75 -8.32
CA ALA A 35 2.46 7.90 -7.14
C ALA A 35 3.73 7.12 -6.88
N SER A 36 4.00 6.84 -5.61
CA SER A 36 5.07 5.95 -5.14
C SER A 36 4.55 5.03 -4.03
N ILE A 37 5.25 3.92 -3.84
CA ILE A 37 4.95 2.95 -2.77
C ILE A 37 6.15 2.83 -1.83
N ILE A 38 5.86 2.64 -0.55
CA ILE A 38 6.82 2.22 0.47
C ILE A 38 6.29 0.96 1.14
N ASP A 39 7.03 -0.13 1.01
CA ASP A 39 6.85 -1.34 1.79
C ASP A 39 7.63 -1.19 3.11
N LEU A 40 7.00 -1.43 4.25
CA LEU A 40 7.68 -1.29 5.54
C LEU A 40 8.63 -2.46 5.80
N THR A 41 8.26 -3.68 5.40
CA THR A 41 9.06 -4.90 5.54
C THR A 41 9.37 -5.52 4.18
N ALA A 42 10.27 -6.49 4.15
CA ALA A 42 10.50 -7.31 2.95
C ALA A 42 9.58 -8.54 2.88
N GLY A 43 8.72 -8.74 3.87
CA GLY A 43 7.86 -9.92 3.99
C GLY A 43 8.65 -11.21 4.22
N GLU A 44 9.78 -11.11 4.93
CA GLU A 44 10.75 -12.20 5.09
C GLU A 44 10.29 -13.37 5.97
N LEU A 45 9.21 -13.20 6.73
CA LEU A 45 8.55 -14.28 7.46
C LEU A 45 7.43 -14.94 6.68
N GLY A 46 7.19 -14.52 5.44
CA GLY A 46 6.20 -15.15 4.58
C GLY A 46 6.47 -16.64 4.40
N THR A 47 5.41 -17.47 4.42
CA THR A 47 5.51 -18.92 4.23
C THR A 47 6.03 -19.28 2.84
N ARG A 48 5.79 -18.42 1.84
CA ARG A 48 6.11 -18.63 0.43
C ARG A 48 7.07 -17.56 -0.09
N GLY A 49 7.91 -17.95 -1.06
CA GLY A 49 8.90 -17.07 -1.64
C GLY A 49 10.09 -16.76 -0.71
N SER A 50 10.93 -15.84 -1.14
CA SER A 50 12.02 -15.27 -0.34
C SER A 50 12.02 -13.75 -0.49
N SER A 51 12.76 -13.04 0.38
CA SER A 51 12.90 -11.58 0.27
C SER A 51 13.38 -11.13 -1.12
N GLU A 52 14.30 -11.90 -1.74
CA GLU A 52 14.83 -11.60 -3.08
C GLU A 52 13.79 -11.83 -4.17
N ILE A 53 12.95 -12.88 -4.04
CA ILE A 53 11.84 -13.15 -4.97
C ILE A 53 10.81 -12.03 -4.82
N ARG A 54 10.36 -11.73 -3.61
CA ARG A 54 9.38 -10.69 -3.33
C ARG A 54 9.85 -9.30 -3.77
N ALA A 55 11.16 -9.00 -3.67
CA ALA A 55 11.72 -7.75 -4.19
C ALA A 55 11.60 -7.65 -5.72
N LYS A 56 11.85 -8.74 -6.45
CA LYS A 56 11.66 -8.78 -7.92
C LYS A 56 10.19 -8.63 -8.30
N GLU A 57 9.31 -9.31 -7.60
CA GLU A 57 7.86 -9.22 -7.79
C GLU A 57 7.35 -7.80 -7.53
N SER A 58 7.82 -7.15 -6.46
CA SER A 58 7.50 -5.76 -6.14
C SER A 58 7.95 -4.77 -7.22
N ASN A 59 9.13 -4.99 -7.80
CA ASN A 59 9.61 -4.16 -8.91
C ASN A 59 8.74 -4.35 -10.16
N LEU A 60 8.37 -5.58 -10.48
CA LEU A 60 7.46 -5.86 -11.60
C LEU A 60 6.08 -5.22 -11.38
N ALA A 61 5.54 -5.33 -10.16
CA ALA A 61 4.28 -4.68 -9.80
C ALA A 61 4.38 -3.15 -9.93
N ALA A 62 5.51 -2.55 -9.52
CA ALA A 62 5.76 -1.11 -9.66
C ALA A 62 5.75 -0.65 -11.13
N GLU A 63 6.35 -1.44 -12.03
CA GLU A 63 6.32 -1.20 -13.49
C GLU A 63 4.89 -1.27 -14.03
N ILE A 64 4.12 -2.31 -13.66
CA ILE A 64 2.73 -2.50 -14.08
C ILE A 64 1.85 -1.33 -13.63
N LEU A 65 2.03 -0.86 -12.39
CA LEU A 65 1.31 0.28 -11.83
C LEU A 65 1.81 1.63 -12.36
N SER A 66 2.93 1.66 -13.08
CA SER A 66 3.59 2.88 -13.57
C SER A 66 4.00 3.86 -12.46
N LEU A 67 4.54 3.34 -11.36
CA LEU A 67 4.98 4.14 -10.22
C LEU A 67 6.22 4.98 -10.55
N GLU A 68 6.33 6.16 -9.96
CA GLU A 68 7.56 6.99 -9.97
C GLU A 68 8.72 6.28 -9.23
N SER A 69 8.41 5.61 -8.14
CA SER A 69 9.38 4.84 -7.35
C SER A 69 8.69 3.90 -6.37
N ARG A 70 9.43 2.85 -5.97
CA ARG A 70 9.07 1.96 -4.87
C ARG A 70 10.27 1.80 -3.95
N PHE A 71 10.03 1.84 -2.64
CA PHE A 71 11.05 1.69 -1.62
C PHE A 71 10.66 0.61 -0.63
N ASN A 72 11.66 0.02 0.02
CA ASN A 72 11.45 -0.87 1.15
C ASN A 72 12.25 -0.35 2.34
N LEU A 73 11.63 -0.24 3.52
CA LEU A 73 12.29 0.27 4.72
C LEU A 73 13.08 -0.80 5.49
N GLY A 74 12.91 -2.08 5.16
CA GLY A 74 13.60 -3.19 5.80
C GLY A 74 13.30 -3.33 7.29
N MET A 75 12.11 -2.93 7.71
CA MET A 75 11.63 -3.21 9.06
C MET A 75 11.42 -4.72 9.22
N ARG A 76 11.50 -5.21 10.43
CA ARG A 76 11.37 -6.63 10.72
C ARG A 76 9.92 -7.09 10.53
N ASP A 77 9.70 -8.02 9.60
CA ASP A 77 8.40 -8.63 9.33
C ASP A 77 7.86 -9.35 10.58
N GLY A 78 6.56 -9.24 10.83
CA GLY A 78 5.89 -9.74 12.02
C GLY A 78 6.14 -8.93 13.30
N TRP A 79 7.00 -7.89 13.22
CA TRP A 79 7.45 -7.12 14.39
C TRP A 79 7.53 -5.62 14.09
N ILE A 80 6.62 -5.09 13.30
CA ILE A 80 6.54 -3.65 13.07
C ILE A 80 6.24 -2.94 14.39
N GLU A 81 7.13 -2.04 14.80
CA GLU A 81 6.98 -1.24 16.01
C GLU A 81 6.76 0.23 15.69
N ASN A 82 5.79 0.83 16.37
CA ASN A 82 5.59 2.27 16.33
C ASN A 82 6.48 2.97 17.37
N ASN A 83 7.79 2.93 17.16
CA ASN A 83 8.79 3.58 17.98
C ASN A 83 9.43 4.79 17.26
N GLN A 84 10.32 5.51 17.94
CA GLN A 84 10.96 6.71 17.41
C GLN A 84 11.80 6.42 16.16
N GLU A 85 12.51 5.31 16.12
CA GLU A 85 13.37 4.92 14.99
C GLU A 85 12.52 4.67 13.74
N SER A 86 11.47 3.84 13.85
CA SER A 86 10.54 3.54 12.78
C SER A 86 9.84 4.80 12.27
N GLN A 87 9.41 5.68 13.18
CA GLN A 87 8.79 6.95 12.81
C GLN A 87 9.76 7.86 12.04
N LEU A 88 11.00 7.98 12.48
CA LEU A 88 12.02 8.76 11.78
C LEU A 88 12.33 8.20 10.39
N ALA A 89 12.33 6.87 10.24
CA ALA A 89 12.48 6.24 8.93
C ALA A 89 11.35 6.64 7.98
N VAL A 90 10.09 6.55 8.42
CA VAL A 90 8.92 6.98 7.63
C VAL A 90 8.94 8.49 7.34
N ILE A 91 9.24 9.33 8.34
CA ILE A 91 9.32 10.79 8.21
C ILE A 91 10.33 11.20 7.13
N LYS A 92 11.49 10.54 7.05
CA LYS A 92 12.50 10.81 6.02
C LYS A 92 11.93 10.71 4.60
N TYR A 93 11.14 9.68 4.32
CA TYR A 93 10.56 9.48 3.00
C TYR A 93 9.40 10.44 2.73
N ILE A 94 8.54 10.72 3.72
CA ILE A 94 7.49 11.74 3.58
C ILE A 94 8.10 13.10 3.23
N ARG A 95 9.18 13.50 3.89
CA ARG A 95 9.88 14.75 3.61
C ARG A 95 10.66 14.75 2.29
N TYR A 96 11.17 13.61 1.88
CA TYR A 96 11.87 13.46 0.61
C TYR A 96 10.91 13.53 -0.58
N LEU A 97 9.79 12.83 -0.51
CA LEU A 97 8.83 12.73 -1.61
C LEU A 97 7.76 13.82 -1.58
N LYS A 98 7.58 14.49 -0.46
CA LYS A 98 6.60 15.59 -0.25
C LYS A 98 5.21 15.27 -0.82
N PRO A 99 4.57 14.13 -0.44
CA PRO A 99 3.28 13.74 -0.96
C PRO A 99 2.16 14.66 -0.49
N LYS A 100 1.13 14.84 -1.32
CA LYS A 100 -0.12 15.50 -0.93
C LYS A 100 -1.03 14.54 -0.15
N ILE A 101 -1.13 13.30 -0.64
CA ILE A 101 -2.02 12.27 -0.10
C ILE A 101 -1.19 11.07 0.37
N ILE A 102 -1.55 10.55 1.54
CA ILE A 102 -1.04 9.27 2.04
C ILE A 102 -2.16 8.23 1.97
N LEU A 103 -1.83 7.03 1.49
CA LEU A 103 -2.65 5.84 1.62
C LEU A 103 -1.90 4.85 2.53
N CYS A 104 -2.58 4.21 3.48
CA CYS A 104 -1.95 3.21 4.35
C CYS A 104 -2.94 2.14 4.80
N ASN A 105 -2.43 1.06 5.39
CA ASN A 105 -3.23 -0.04 5.92
C ASN A 105 -4.34 0.44 6.87
N ALA A 106 -5.43 -0.32 6.95
CA ALA A 106 -6.54 -0.02 7.84
C ALA A 106 -6.14 -0.13 9.33
N PRO A 107 -6.76 0.67 10.23
CA PRO A 107 -6.49 0.59 11.66
C PRO A 107 -7.06 -0.67 12.32
N ASN A 108 -7.92 -1.40 11.62
CA ASN A 108 -8.49 -2.67 12.02
C ASN A 108 -8.36 -3.68 10.88
N ASP A 109 -7.52 -4.68 11.08
CA ASP A 109 -7.25 -5.73 10.11
C ASP A 109 -6.89 -7.03 10.81
N ARG A 110 -6.90 -8.15 10.07
CA ARG A 110 -6.50 -9.47 10.56
C ARG A 110 -5.02 -9.52 10.94
N HIS A 111 -4.17 -8.87 10.16
CA HIS A 111 -2.73 -8.94 10.33
C HIS A 111 -2.23 -7.92 11.37
N PRO A 112 -1.51 -8.33 12.43
CA PRO A 112 -1.00 -7.41 13.44
C PRO A 112 -0.13 -6.28 12.85
N ASP A 113 0.70 -6.62 11.86
CA ASP A 113 1.57 -5.63 11.20
C ASP A 113 0.78 -4.57 10.43
N HIS A 114 -0.39 -4.89 9.87
CA HIS A 114 -1.23 -3.87 9.22
C HIS A 114 -1.70 -2.83 10.21
N ILE A 115 -2.12 -3.28 11.41
CA ILE A 115 -2.54 -2.39 12.51
C ILE A 115 -1.36 -1.55 13.00
N ALA A 116 -0.18 -2.17 13.16
CA ALA A 116 1.03 -1.47 13.58
C ALA A 116 1.49 -0.45 12.53
N ALA A 117 1.48 -0.81 11.25
CA ALA A 117 1.79 0.05 10.11
C ALA A 117 0.85 1.26 10.05
N SER A 118 -0.45 1.04 10.20
CA SER A 118 -1.46 2.10 10.26
C SER A 118 -1.10 3.15 11.32
N ARG A 119 -0.87 2.73 12.56
CA ARG A 119 -0.51 3.62 13.67
C ARG A 119 0.81 4.35 13.43
N LEU A 120 1.83 3.64 12.97
CA LEU A 120 3.14 4.18 12.66
C LEU A 120 3.05 5.29 11.62
N VAL A 121 2.36 5.04 10.50
CA VAL A 121 2.25 6.01 9.41
C VAL A 121 1.45 7.23 9.82
N VAL A 122 0.32 7.08 10.53
CA VAL A 122 -0.48 8.20 11.04
C VAL A 122 0.35 9.13 11.93
N GLU A 123 1.08 8.57 12.90
CA GLU A 123 1.92 9.39 13.79
C GLU A 123 3.09 10.03 13.05
N ALA A 124 3.73 9.30 12.13
CA ALA A 124 4.81 9.83 11.32
C ALA A 124 4.34 10.99 10.43
N CYS A 125 3.15 10.91 9.84
CA CYS A 125 2.55 12.00 9.06
C CYS A 125 2.35 13.27 9.88
N PHE A 126 1.85 13.15 11.11
CA PHE A 126 1.75 14.32 12.00
C PHE A 126 3.12 14.90 12.31
N LYS A 127 4.07 14.03 12.70
CA LYS A 127 5.41 14.43 13.13
C LYS A 127 6.27 14.96 12.00
N SER A 128 6.04 14.53 10.75
CA SER A 128 6.78 15.02 9.57
C SER A 128 6.63 16.51 9.32
N GLY A 129 5.52 17.12 9.79
CA GLY A 129 5.28 18.55 9.75
C GLY A 129 5.96 19.35 10.88
N LEU A 130 6.61 18.71 11.84
CA LEU A 130 7.21 19.39 12.99
C LEU A 130 8.66 19.83 12.69
N ASN A 131 8.91 21.12 12.65
CA ASN A 131 10.24 21.71 12.32
C ASN A 131 11.37 21.29 13.28
N LYS A 132 11.04 20.94 14.53
CA LYS A 132 12.03 20.57 15.54
C LYS A 132 12.46 19.11 15.45
N ILE A 133 11.74 18.27 14.71
CA ILE A 133 12.19 16.92 14.36
C ILE A 133 13.16 17.04 13.20
N VAL A 134 14.42 16.72 13.44
CA VAL A 134 15.48 16.82 12.43
C VAL A 134 15.64 15.47 11.72
N THR A 135 15.59 15.51 10.41
CA THR A 135 15.89 14.38 9.52
C THR A 135 16.83 14.84 8.40
N GLU A 136 17.59 13.90 7.86
CA GLU A 136 18.53 14.13 6.78
C GLU A 136 18.31 13.15 5.63
N TRP A 137 18.50 13.62 4.41
CA TRP A 137 18.51 12.81 3.20
C TRP A 137 19.82 13.04 2.45
N LYS A 138 20.62 12.00 2.28
CA LYS A 138 21.95 12.08 1.64
C LYS A 138 22.84 13.18 2.22
N GLY A 139 22.86 13.30 3.55
CA GLY A 139 23.65 14.28 4.28
C GLY A 139 23.11 15.72 4.27
N GLN A 140 21.94 15.96 3.69
CA GLN A 140 21.29 17.27 3.68
C GLN A 140 20.09 17.27 4.61
N LYS A 141 19.99 18.31 5.44
CA LYS A 141 18.83 18.51 6.33
C LYS A 141 17.56 18.67 5.50
N GLN A 142 16.52 17.95 5.89
CA GLN A 142 15.22 18.03 5.23
C GLN A 142 14.35 19.12 5.87
N GLU A 143 13.59 19.82 5.03
CA GLU A 143 12.50 20.68 5.47
C GLU A 143 11.32 19.84 5.97
N SER A 144 10.56 20.40 6.91
CA SER A 144 9.30 19.77 7.33
C SER A 144 8.31 19.74 6.19
N HIS A 145 7.52 18.66 6.14
CA HIS A 145 6.41 18.52 5.20
C HIS A 145 5.31 17.72 5.89
N ARG A 146 4.08 18.18 5.78
CA ARG A 146 2.90 17.45 6.26
C ARG A 146 1.98 17.18 5.09
N PRO A 147 1.65 15.91 4.81
CA PRO A 147 0.63 15.57 3.82
C PRO A 147 -0.72 16.26 4.13
N GLU A 148 -1.46 16.61 3.10
CA GLU A 148 -2.75 17.27 3.23
C GLU A 148 -3.83 16.30 3.74
N ASN A 149 -3.81 15.06 3.23
CA ASN A 149 -4.79 14.04 3.55
C ASN A 149 -4.11 12.69 3.80
N LEU A 150 -4.73 11.90 4.68
CA LEU A 150 -4.39 10.51 4.91
C LEU A 150 -5.66 9.69 4.87
N TYR A 151 -5.64 8.60 4.10
CA TYR A 151 -6.72 7.64 3.99
C TYR A 151 -6.21 6.23 4.27
N HIS A 152 -7.08 5.41 4.86
CA HIS A 152 -6.84 3.99 5.08
C HIS A 152 -7.52 3.18 3.98
N TYR A 153 -6.79 2.26 3.34
CA TYR A 153 -7.41 1.31 2.43
C TYR A 153 -7.85 0.06 3.19
N ILE A 154 -9.03 -0.46 2.84
CA ILE A 154 -9.58 -1.69 3.41
C ILE A 154 -8.99 -2.86 2.64
N GLN A 155 -8.46 -3.86 3.36
CA GLN A 155 -7.79 -5.00 2.76
C GLN A 155 -8.46 -6.33 3.09
N PHE A 156 -8.66 -6.68 4.34
CA PHE A 156 -9.15 -8.00 4.73
C PHE A 156 -10.57 -7.96 5.33
N TYR A 157 -10.75 -7.25 6.43
CA TYR A 157 -12.06 -7.19 7.06
C TYR A 157 -13.05 -6.38 6.24
N ASP A 158 -14.34 -6.76 6.33
CA ASP A 158 -15.44 -5.96 5.82
C ASP A 158 -15.71 -4.84 6.83
N ILE A 159 -15.17 -3.67 6.52
CA ILE A 159 -15.32 -2.45 7.31
C ILE A 159 -16.13 -1.47 6.47
N PRO A 160 -17.15 -0.79 7.04
CA PRO A 160 -17.87 0.24 6.31
C PRO A 160 -16.91 1.28 5.73
N ALA A 161 -16.99 1.50 4.43
CA ALA A 161 -16.16 2.48 3.74
C ALA A 161 -16.80 3.87 3.83
N ASP A 162 -16.01 4.91 4.12
CA ASP A 162 -16.47 6.30 4.06
C ASP A 162 -16.72 6.74 2.60
N PHE A 163 -15.96 6.20 1.66
CA PHE A 163 -16.14 6.39 0.21
C PHE A 163 -15.47 5.26 -0.57
N THR A 164 -15.87 5.13 -1.82
CA THR A 164 -15.27 4.21 -2.79
C THR A 164 -14.74 4.97 -4.00
N VAL A 165 -13.73 4.40 -4.65
CA VAL A 165 -13.19 4.92 -5.91
C VAL A 165 -13.55 3.94 -7.02
N ASP A 166 -14.28 4.39 -8.02
CA ASP A 166 -14.56 3.59 -9.21
C ASP A 166 -13.26 3.36 -9.99
N ILE A 167 -12.85 2.09 -10.07
CA ILE A 167 -11.65 1.63 -10.75
C ILE A 167 -11.98 0.69 -11.92
N SER A 168 -13.20 0.71 -12.43
CA SER A 168 -13.67 -0.24 -13.46
C SER A 168 -12.73 -0.33 -14.64
N ASP A 169 -12.28 0.81 -15.20
CA ASP A 169 -11.36 0.87 -16.33
C ASP A 169 -9.92 0.47 -15.98
N HIS A 170 -9.61 0.31 -14.68
CA HIS A 170 -8.25 0.02 -14.17
C HIS A 170 -8.16 -1.30 -13.42
N PHE A 171 -9.28 -2.03 -13.31
CA PHE A 171 -9.37 -3.25 -12.51
C PHE A 171 -8.43 -4.36 -13.03
N GLU A 172 -8.36 -4.53 -14.35
CA GLU A 172 -7.45 -5.50 -14.96
C GLU A 172 -5.96 -5.17 -14.68
N THR A 173 -5.60 -3.88 -14.65
CA THR A 173 -4.24 -3.46 -14.30
C THR A 173 -3.94 -3.75 -12.82
N LYS A 174 -4.91 -3.51 -11.92
CA LYS A 174 -4.80 -3.93 -10.51
C LYS A 174 -4.57 -5.44 -10.40
N LEU A 175 -5.35 -6.25 -11.09
CA LEU A 175 -5.20 -7.72 -11.07
C LEU A 175 -3.84 -8.17 -11.60
N LYS A 176 -3.32 -7.53 -12.66
CA LYS A 176 -1.98 -7.81 -13.18
C LYS A 176 -0.90 -7.49 -12.15
N ALA A 177 -1.00 -6.37 -11.44
CA ALA A 177 -0.06 -6.00 -10.39
C ALA A 177 -0.10 -6.98 -9.22
N ILE A 178 -1.28 -7.45 -8.82
CA ILE A 178 -1.43 -8.51 -7.80
C ILE A 178 -0.76 -9.81 -8.26
N ARG A 179 -0.99 -10.24 -9.51
CA ARG A 179 -0.37 -11.46 -10.08
C ARG A 179 1.15 -11.36 -10.20
N ALA A 180 1.72 -10.17 -10.22
CA ALA A 180 3.18 -10.00 -10.21
C ALA A 180 3.82 -10.55 -8.93
N HIS A 181 3.07 -10.58 -7.81
CA HIS A 181 3.47 -11.24 -6.57
C HIS A 181 3.16 -12.74 -6.60
N SER A 182 3.65 -13.42 -7.63
CA SER A 182 3.30 -14.81 -7.97
C SER A 182 3.65 -15.81 -6.86
N SER A 183 4.68 -15.54 -6.06
CA SER A 183 5.02 -16.38 -4.91
C SER A 183 3.96 -16.37 -3.82
N GLN A 184 3.15 -15.31 -3.72
CA GLN A 184 2.19 -15.12 -2.64
C GLN A 184 0.78 -15.58 -3.01
N PHE A 185 0.37 -15.40 -4.26
CA PHE A 185 -1.00 -15.67 -4.71
C PHE A 185 -1.16 -17.05 -5.36
N PHE A 186 -2.39 -17.35 -5.75
CA PHE A 186 -2.75 -18.64 -6.34
C PHE A 186 -1.98 -18.91 -7.63
N ASP A 187 -1.27 -20.03 -7.63
CA ASP A 187 -0.63 -20.64 -8.79
C ASP A 187 -0.86 -22.16 -8.71
N ALA A 188 -1.61 -22.69 -9.66
CA ALA A 188 -1.93 -24.12 -9.74
C ALA A 188 -0.70 -25.02 -9.92
N SER A 189 0.43 -24.47 -10.36
CA SER A 189 1.70 -25.19 -10.55
C SER A 189 2.63 -25.14 -9.34
N SER A 190 2.32 -24.33 -8.33
CA SER A 190 3.15 -24.17 -7.14
C SER A 190 3.20 -25.43 -6.29
N THR A 191 4.39 -25.78 -5.82
CA THR A 191 4.64 -26.86 -4.86
C THR A 191 4.89 -26.34 -3.43
N GLU A 192 4.83 -25.03 -3.23
CA GLU A 192 5.00 -24.42 -1.92
C GLU A 192 3.75 -24.63 -1.04
N PRO A 193 3.88 -24.58 0.30
CA PRO A 193 2.75 -24.75 1.21
C PRO A 193 1.61 -23.75 0.93
N ASP A 194 0.37 -24.19 1.11
CA ASP A 194 -0.79 -23.33 0.97
C ASP A 194 -0.86 -22.28 2.09
N THR A 195 -1.26 -21.09 1.71
CA THR A 195 -1.59 -19.98 2.62
C THR A 195 -3.01 -19.49 2.34
N LEU A 196 -3.58 -18.67 3.21
CA LEU A 196 -4.89 -18.09 2.97
C LEU A 196 -4.95 -17.33 1.64
N ILE A 197 -3.95 -16.49 1.39
CA ILE A 197 -3.92 -15.62 0.18
C ILE A 197 -3.50 -16.36 -1.09
N SER A 198 -2.87 -17.54 -0.97
CA SER A 198 -2.53 -18.37 -2.12
C SER A 198 -3.68 -19.28 -2.57
N SER A 199 -4.82 -19.24 -1.90
CA SER A 199 -5.99 -20.03 -2.30
C SER A 199 -6.72 -19.39 -3.49
N GLN A 200 -7.28 -20.24 -4.35
CA GLN A 200 -8.13 -19.77 -5.45
C GLN A 200 -9.31 -18.93 -4.95
N GLY A 201 -9.95 -19.36 -3.84
CA GLY A 201 -11.08 -18.65 -3.25
C GLY A 201 -10.72 -17.24 -2.77
N PHE A 202 -9.50 -17.02 -2.26
CA PHE A 202 -9.05 -15.67 -1.92
C PHE A 202 -8.90 -14.80 -3.17
N TYR A 203 -8.31 -15.34 -4.24
CA TYR A 203 -8.17 -14.61 -5.49
C TYR A 203 -9.53 -14.23 -6.09
N GLU A 204 -10.50 -15.14 -6.08
CA GLU A 204 -11.88 -14.88 -6.51
C GLU A 204 -12.56 -13.82 -5.64
N SER A 205 -12.26 -13.78 -4.33
CA SER A 205 -12.82 -12.79 -3.40
C SER A 205 -12.40 -11.34 -3.72
N ILE A 206 -11.26 -11.13 -4.38
CA ILE A 206 -10.83 -9.79 -4.81
C ILE A 206 -11.83 -9.21 -5.83
N THR A 207 -12.25 -10.03 -6.79
CA THR A 207 -13.25 -9.64 -7.79
C THR A 207 -14.65 -9.51 -7.18
N ALA A 208 -15.03 -10.43 -6.30
CA ALA A 208 -16.32 -10.40 -5.63
C ALA A 208 -16.49 -9.12 -4.80
N ARG A 209 -15.48 -8.75 -4.01
CA ARG A 209 -15.49 -7.52 -3.19
C ARG A 209 -15.61 -6.26 -4.05
N ALA A 210 -14.91 -6.19 -5.15
CA ALA A 210 -15.02 -5.05 -6.08
C ALA A 210 -16.44 -4.95 -6.67
N SER A 211 -17.03 -6.09 -7.04
CA SER A 211 -18.39 -6.14 -7.58
C SER A 211 -19.45 -5.78 -6.54
N GLU A 212 -19.28 -6.24 -5.29
CA GLU A 212 -20.20 -5.92 -4.20
C GLU A 212 -20.23 -4.42 -3.89
N SER A 213 -19.08 -3.77 -3.84
CA SER A 213 -18.98 -2.33 -3.62
C SER A 213 -19.70 -1.52 -4.71
N VAL A 214 -19.63 -1.94 -5.96
CA VAL A 214 -20.37 -1.31 -7.09
C VAL A 214 -21.87 -1.61 -6.99
N SER A 215 -22.26 -2.86 -6.68
CA SER A 215 -23.66 -3.25 -6.55
C SER A 215 -24.35 -2.50 -5.42
N TYR A 216 -23.68 -2.28 -4.31
CA TYR A 216 -24.24 -1.52 -3.19
C TYR A 216 -24.51 -0.05 -3.58
N THR A 217 -23.62 0.60 -4.33
CA THR A 217 -23.84 1.96 -4.81
C THR A 217 -25.00 2.06 -5.80
N HIS A 218 -25.24 1.05 -6.61
CA HIS A 218 -26.39 1.00 -7.54
C HIS A 218 -27.73 0.74 -6.81
N LEU A 219 -27.73 -0.04 -5.73
CA LEU A 219 -28.93 -0.30 -4.92
C LEU A 219 -29.39 0.89 -4.08
N THR A 220 -28.51 1.85 -3.81
CA THR A 220 -28.83 3.05 -3.02
C THR A 220 -29.29 4.23 -3.87
N LEU A 221 -29.28 4.13 -5.20
CA LEU A 221 -29.85 5.17 -6.05
C LEU A 221 -31.39 5.12 -5.95
N PRO A 222 -32.07 6.20 -5.52
CA PRO A 222 -33.51 6.22 -5.51
C PRO A 222 -34.01 6.07 -6.96
N THR A 223 -34.83 5.06 -7.20
CA THR A 223 -35.63 4.97 -8.39
C THR A 223 -36.69 6.09 -8.33
N ASN A 224 -36.43 7.17 -9.06
CA ASN A 224 -37.49 8.16 -9.34
C ASN A 224 -38.45 7.62 -10.37
#